data_266573fb8021a47b5218408f5d63c44e
#
_entry.id   266573fb8021a47b5218408f5d63c44e
#
_cell.length_a   1.000
_cell.length_b   1.000
_cell.length_c   1.000
_cell.angle_alpha   90.00
_cell.angle_beta   90.00
_cell.angle_gamma   90.00
#
_symmetry.space_group_name_H-M   'P 1'
#
loop_
_entity.id
_entity.type
_entity.pdbx_description
1 polymer ?
#
loop_
_entity_poly.entity_id
_entity_poly.type
_entity_poly.pdbx_seq_one_letter_code
_entity_poly.pdbx_strand_id
1 'polypeptide(L)'
;MKLLKQFIQQETVLTAAAVLAVVSDFIVPPDVQYLCYIDLRTLAILFSLMTVMAGLRRQGFFDGLGRALLSRTHSTFQLTLVLVGLCFFGSMFITNDVSLLTFVPFTFVVLSRLGADVRRSLLIPVVCMQTIAANLG
;
A
#
# COMPACT_ATOMS: atom_id res chain seq x y z
N MET A 1 -19.68 -20.31 13.92
CA MET A 1 -20.44 -19.85 12.75
C MET A 1 -20.52 -18.34 12.61
N LYS A 2 -20.65 -17.52 13.68
CA LYS A 2 -20.70 -16.05 13.57
C LYS A 2 -19.38 -15.43 13.10
N LEU A 3 -18.23 -15.92 13.57
CA LEU A 3 -16.91 -15.44 13.15
C LEU A 3 -16.62 -15.69 11.67
N LEU A 4 -17.05 -16.84 11.15
CA LEU A 4 -16.89 -17.18 9.73
C LEU A 4 -17.72 -16.26 8.82
N LYS A 5 -18.97 -15.95 9.21
CA LYS A 5 -19.82 -15.01 8.48
C LYS A 5 -19.26 -13.59 8.50
N GLN A 6 -18.69 -13.18 9.62
CA GLN A 6 -18.08 -11.86 9.77
C GLN A 6 -16.79 -11.74 8.93
N PHE A 7 -16.00 -12.82 8.87
CA PHE A 7 -14.81 -12.88 8.01
C PHE A 7 -15.16 -12.85 6.52
N ILE A 8 -16.19 -13.60 6.10
CA ILE A 8 -16.70 -13.63 4.73
C ILE A 8 -17.23 -12.26 4.27
N GLN A 9 -17.84 -11.49 5.17
CA GLN A 9 -18.37 -10.15 4.84
C GLN A 9 -17.30 -9.06 4.83
N GLN A 10 -16.24 -9.19 5.64
CA GLN A 10 -15.14 -8.22 5.69
C GLN A 10 -14.13 -8.41 4.56
N GLU A 11 -13.91 -9.65 4.11
CA GLU A 11 -12.92 -10.00 3.11
C GLU A 11 -13.56 -10.69 1.89
N THR A 12 -14.49 -9.99 1.23
CA THR A 12 -15.25 -10.52 0.09
C THR A 12 -14.36 -11.00 -1.06
N VAL A 13 -13.27 -10.26 -1.35
CA VAL A 13 -12.31 -10.61 -2.41
C VAL A 13 -11.56 -11.89 -2.07
N LEU A 14 -11.10 -12.03 -0.83
CA LEU A 14 -10.38 -13.20 -0.35
C LEU A 14 -11.28 -14.43 -0.35
N THR A 15 -12.54 -14.28 0.03
CA THR A 15 -13.55 -15.35 0.01
C THR A 15 -13.86 -15.80 -1.41
N ALA A 16 -14.05 -14.84 -2.33
CA ALA A 16 -14.26 -15.16 -3.75
C ALA A 16 -13.05 -15.88 -4.36
N ALA A 17 -11.84 -15.42 -4.07
CA ALA A 17 -10.60 -16.05 -4.52
C ALA A 17 -10.46 -17.48 -3.95
N ALA A 18 -10.78 -17.69 -2.66
CA ALA A 18 -10.74 -19.01 -2.03
C ALA A 18 -11.77 -19.97 -2.66
N VAL A 19 -12.99 -19.51 -2.92
CA VAL A 19 -14.02 -20.31 -3.61
C VAL A 19 -13.57 -20.67 -5.02
N LEU A 20 -13.05 -19.73 -5.79
CA LEU A 20 -12.53 -19.99 -7.13
C LEU A 20 -11.35 -20.96 -7.11
N ALA A 21 -10.46 -20.84 -6.13
CA ALA A 21 -9.35 -21.78 -5.96
C ALA A 21 -9.84 -23.22 -5.71
N VAL A 22 -10.81 -23.39 -4.80
CA VAL A 22 -11.41 -24.71 -4.51
C VAL A 22 -12.11 -25.28 -5.74
N VAL A 23 -12.84 -24.46 -6.49
CA VAL A 23 -13.51 -24.91 -7.73
C VAL A 23 -12.47 -25.31 -8.80
N SER A 24 -11.38 -24.55 -8.91
CA SER A 24 -10.27 -24.85 -9.81
C SER A 24 -9.58 -26.17 -9.46
N ASP A 25 -9.46 -26.47 -8.18
CA ASP A 25 -8.84 -27.70 -7.66
C ASP A 25 -9.60 -28.99 -8.09
N PHE A 26 -10.92 -28.87 -8.26
CA PHE A 26 -11.76 -29.96 -8.80
C PHE A 26 -11.58 -30.18 -10.32
N ILE A 27 -11.16 -29.15 -11.05
CA ILE A 27 -10.97 -29.19 -12.51
C ILE A 27 -9.54 -29.63 -12.84
N VAL A 28 -8.57 -29.11 -12.09
CA VAL A 28 -7.14 -29.40 -12.25
C VAL A 28 -6.61 -29.91 -10.91
N PRO A 29 -6.41 -31.22 -10.74
CA PRO A 29 -5.91 -31.76 -9.47
C PRO A 29 -4.51 -31.19 -9.18
N PRO A 30 -4.22 -30.83 -7.91
CA PRO A 30 -2.95 -30.26 -7.53
C PRO A 30 -1.82 -31.28 -7.75
N ASP A 31 -0.89 -30.92 -8.61
CA ASP A 31 0.32 -31.70 -8.88
C ASP A 31 1.48 -31.13 -8.06
N VAL A 32 2.55 -31.92 -7.88
CA VAL A 32 3.77 -31.49 -7.17
C VAL A 32 4.38 -30.21 -7.79
N GLN A 33 4.11 -29.97 -9.07
CA GLN A 33 4.49 -28.74 -9.77
C GLN A 33 3.79 -27.47 -9.24
N TYR A 34 2.68 -27.60 -8.51
CA TYR A 34 1.99 -26.45 -7.91
C TYR A 34 2.87 -25.65 -6.95
N LEU A 35 3.77 -26.33 -6.25
CA LEU A 35 4.75 -25.65 -5.37
C LEU A 35 5.77 -24.82 -6.15
N CYS A 36 6.05 -25.17 -7.41
CA CYS A 36 6.96 -24.43 -8.27
C CYS A 36 6.35 -23.11 -8.82
N TYR A 37 5.02 -22.99 -8.82
CA TYR A 37 4.34 -21.77 -9.23
C TYR A 37 4.35 -20.68 -8.14
N ILE A 38 4.64 -21.07 -6.89
CA ILE A 38 4.77 -20.12 -5.80
C ILE A 38 6.14 -19.42 -5.93
N ASP A 39 6.13 -18.18 -6.36
CA ASP A 39 7.36 -17.38 -6.41
C ASP A 39 7.77 -16.95 -4.99
N LEU A 40 8.49 -17.86 -4.32
CA LEU A 40 9.01 -17.63 -2.96
C LEU A 40 9.94 -16.41 -2.91
N ARG A 41 10.60 -16.07 -4.02
CA ARG A 41 11.48 -14.90 -4.10
C ARG A 41 10.67 -13.61 -3.97
N THR A 42 9.60 -13.48 -4.73
CA THR A 42 8.69 -12.33 -4.66
C THR A 42 8.03 -12.23 -3.29
N LEU A 43 7.57 -13.35 -2.72
CA LEU A 43 7.01 -13.36 -1.37
C LEU A 43 8.03 -12.92 -0.31
N ALA A 44 9.27 -13.38 -0.39
CA ALA A 44 10.33 -12.98 0.53
C ALA A 44 10.66 -11.49 0.44
N ILE A 45 10.69 -10.92 -0.77
CA ILE A 45 10.89 -9.50 -1.00
C ILE A 45 9.75 -8.68 -0.39
N LEU A 46 8.49 -9.06 -0.64
CA LEU A 46 7.32 -8.40 -0.07
C LEU A 46 7.30 -8.47 1.46
N PHE A 47 7.61 -9.64 2.03
CA PHE A 47 7.70 -9.82 3.48
C PHE A 47 8.80 -8.95 4.10
N SER A 48 9.98 -8.93 3.50
CA SER A 48 11.10 -8.10 3.95
C SER A 48 10.74 -6.61 3.92
N LEU A 49 10.11 -6.16 2.83
CA LEU A 49 9.65 -4.78 2.70
C LEU A 49 8.62 -4.42 3.77
N MET A 50 7.61 -5.27 3.98
CA MET A 50 6.61 -5.04 5.02
C MET A 50 7.23 -4.98 6.42
N THR A 51 8.24 -5.82 6.69
CA THR A 51 8.94 -5.84 7.97
C THR A 51 9.73 -4.55 8.18
N VAL A 52 10.46 -4.09 7.17
CA VAL A 52 11.20 -2.81 7.23
C VAL A 52 10.24 -1.64 7.44
N MET A 53 9.13 -1.61 6.69
CA MET A 53 8.11 -0.57 6.83
C MET A 53 7.45 -0.56 8.21
N ALA A 54 7.16 -1.73 8.77
CA ALA A 54 6.64 -1.86 10.13
C ALA A 54 7.65 -1.35 11.17
N GLY A 55 8.94 -1.62 10.97
CA GLY A 55 10.03 -1.11 11.80
C GLY A 55 10.13 0.42 11.76
N LEU A 56 10.14 1.01 10.56
CA LEU A 56 10.16 2.47 10.36
C LEU A 56 8.95 3.17 10.97
N ARG A 57 7.76 2.57 10.86
CA ARG A 57 6.55 3.09 11.51
C ARG A 57 6.69 3.09 13.03
N ARG A 58 7.20 2.00 13.63
CA ARG A 58 7.40 1.90 15.08
C ARG A 58 8.39 2.93 15.62
N GLN A 59 9.43 3.25 14.85
CA GLN A 59 10.43 4.26 15.22
C GLN A 59 9.95 5.70 15.04
N GLY A 60 8.71 5.91 14.56
CA GLY A 60 8.17 7.25 14.33
C GLY A 60 8.87 8.02 13.19
N PHE A 61 9.60 7.33 12.32
CA PHE A 61 10.30 7.93 11.18
C PHE A 61 9.36 8.74 10.31
N PHE A 62 8.20 8.17 9.96
CA PHE A 62 7.18 8.85 9.15
C PHE A 62 6.55 10.03 9.88
N ASP A 63 6.45 9.96 11.21
CA ASP A 63 5.94 11.07 12.02
C ASP A 63 6.91 12.26 12.04
N GLY A 64 8.20 11.98 12.11
CA GLY A 64 9.25 13.00 12.01
C GLY A 64 9.29 13.67 10.64
N LEU A 65 9.28 12.86 9.59
CA LEU A 65 9.28 13.32 8.20
C LEU A 65 8.00 14.10 7.87
N GLY A 66 6.84 13.63 8.33
CA GLY A 66 5.56 14.30 8.15
C GLY A 66 5.52 15.67 8.83
N ARG A 67 6.07 15.79 10.06
CA ARG A 67 6.20 17.09 10.75
C ARG A 67 7.13 18.05 10.00
N ALA A 68 8.26 17.55 9.53
CA ALA A 68 9.21 18.36 8.76
C ALA A 68 8.61 18.87 7.43
N LEU A 69 7.83 18.03 6.76
CA LEU A 69 7.08 18.40 5.56
C LEU A 69 6.02 19.46 5.85
N LEU A 70 5.19 19.23 6.86
CA LEU A 70 4.13 20.17 7.24
C LEU A 70 4.67 21.52 7.73
N SER A 71 5.82 21.56 8.38
CA SER A 71 6.46 22.81 8.82
C SER A 71 7.01 23.65 7.66
N ARG A 72 7.29 23.02 6.52
CA ARG A 72 7.83 23.71 5.32
C ARG A 72 6.78 24.01 4.26
N THR A 73 5.62 23.37 4.31
CA THR A 73 4.53 23.58 3.35
C THR A 73 3.47 24.49 3.95
N HIS A 74 3.25 25.63 3.32
CA HIS A 74 2.24 26.62 3.73
C HIS A 74 0.90 26.45 3.01
N SER A 75 0.83 25.54 2.03
CA SER A 75 -0.37 25.28 1.23
C SER A 75 -0.59 23.80 1.02
N THR A 76 -1.86 23.41 1.03
CA THR A 76 -2.32 22.05 0.70
C THR A 76 -1.84 21.60 -0.68
N PHE A 77 -1.78 22.52 -1.64
CA PHE A 77 -1.28 22.24 -2.98
C PHE A 77 0.22 21.90 -2.97
N GLN A 78 1.04 22.64 -2.24
CA GLN A 78 2.47 22.35 -2.10
C GLN A 78 2.70 21.00 -1.44
N LEU A 79 1.91 20.67 -0.41
CA LEU A 79 1.98 19.37 0.26
C LEU A 79 1.68 18.23 -0.71
N THR A 80 0.60 18.36 -1.49
CA THR A 80 0.23 17.37 -2.51
C THR A 80 1.34 17.21 -3.54
N LEU A 81 1.88 18.31 -4.06
CA LEU A 81 2.96 18.30 -5.05
C LEU A 81 4.20 17.56 -4.52
N VAL A 82 4.59 17.83 -3.27
CA VAL A 82 5.74 17.17 -2.64
C VAL A 82 5.48 15.66 -2.44
N LEU A 83 4.30 15.29 -1.97
CA LEU A 83 3.95 13.87 -1.77
C LEU A 83 3.90 13.09 -3.08
N VAL A 84 3.35 13.67 -4.13
CA VAL A 84 3.32 13.07 -5.47
C VAL A 84 4.71 13.04 -6.10
N GLY A 85 5.48 14.11 -5.95
CA GLY A 85 6.87 14.20 -6.42
C GLY A 85 7.77 13.18 -5.75
N LEU A 86 7.66 12.98 -4.43
CA LEU A 86 8.41 11.94 -3.73
C LEU A 86 8.08 10.53 -4.25
N CYS A 87 6.82 10.28 -4.58
CA CYS A 87 6.40 9.01 -5.16
C CYS A 87 6.97 8.83 -6.57
N PHE A 88 6.92 9.87 -7.40
CA PHE A 88 7.47 9.87 -8.76
C PHE A 88 8.98 9.61 -8.78
N PHE A 89 9.75 10.43 -8.04
CA PHE A 89 11.20 10.22 -7.98
C PHE A 89 11.58 8.92 -7.27
N GLY A 90 10.81 8.52 -6.26
CA GLY A 90 11.01 7.24 -5.58
C GLY A 90 10.86 6.06 -6.53
N SER A 91 9.88 6.08 -7.43
CA SER A 91 9.65 5.00 -8.41
C SER A 91 10.73 4.90 -9.48
N MET A 92 11.44 5.98 -9.77
CA MET A 92 12.60 5.95 -10.67
C MET A 92 13.80 5.15 -10.10
N PHE A 93 13.93 5.07 -8.78
CA PHE A 93 15.03 4.36 -8.10
C PHE A 93 14.61 2.97 -7.60
N ILE A 94 13.34 2.80 -7.32
CA ILE A 94 12.77 1.56 -6.79
C ILE A 94 11.62 1.18 -7.74
N THR A 95 11.16 -0.07 -7.69
CA THR A 95 9.98 -0.43 -8.49
C THR A 95 8.75 0.38 -8.08
N ASN A 96 7.84 0.64 -9.03
CA ASN A 96 6.60 1.40 -8.79
C ASN A 96 5.77 0.81 -7.63
N ASP A 97 5.70 -0.53 -7.52
CA ASP A 97 4.97 -1.22 -6.46
C ASP A 97 5.55 -0.93 -5.07
N VAL A 98 6.89 -0.99 -4.95
CA VAL A 98 7.61 -0.69 -3.69
C VAL A 98 7.46 0.78 -3.33
N SER A 99 7.49 1.67 -4.32
CA SER A 99 7.26 3.10 -4.12
C SER A 99 5.86 3.37 -3.57
N LEU A 100 4.83 2.76 -4.16
CA LEU A 100 3.44 2.90 -3.68
C LEU A 100 3.26 2.34 -2.27
N LEU A 101 3.79 1.13 -2.01
CA LEU A 101 3.72 0.52 -0.67
C LEU A 101 4.39 1.38 0.41
N THR A 102 5.38 2.19 0.02
CA THR A 102 6.10 3.09 0.93
C THR A 102 5.38 4.43 1.11
N PHE A 103 5.06 5.10 0.00
CA PHE A 103 4.61 6.49 0.03
C PHE A 103 3.11 6.66 0.28
N VAL A 104 2.25 5.68 -0.07
CA VAL A 104 0.81 5.77 0.22
C VAL A 104 0.53 5.73 1.72
N PRO A 105 1.06 4.79 2.52
CA PRO A 105 0.93 4.84 3.98
C PRO A 105 1.55 6.09 4.60
N PHE A 106 2.66 6.59 4.05
CA PHE A 106 3.26 7.84 4.47
C PHE A 106 2.32 9.04 4.24
N THR A 107 1.72 9.13 3.05
CA THR A 107 0.71 10.14 2.73
C THR A 107 -0.46 10.10 3.71
N PHE A 108 -0.93 8.90 4.06
CA PHE A 108 -1.98 8.74 5.05
C PHE A 108 -1.59 9.31 6.43
N VAL A 109 -0.37 9.05 6.89
CA VAL A 109 0.16 9.60 8.15
C VAL A 109 0.24 11.14 8.09
N VAL A 110 0.74 11.70 7.00
CA VAL A 110 0.86 13.16 6.83
C VAL A 110 -0.52 13.82 6.79
N LEU A 111 -1.44 13.29 5.98
CA LEU A 111 -2.80 13.84 5.87
C LEU A 111 -3.62 13.63 7.15
N SER A 112 -3.32 12.62 7.97
CA SER A 112 -3.99 12.42 9.25
C SER A 112 -3.71 13.51 10.28
N ARG A 113 -2.66 14.30 10.08
CA ARG A 113 -2.32 15.46 10.92
C ARG A 113 -3.04 16.73 10.50
N LEU A 114 -3.66 16.74 9.34
CA LEU A 114 -4.56 17.81 8.90
C LEU A 114 -5.97 17.54 9.45
N GLY A 115 -6.82 18.56 9.45
CA GLY A 115 -8.21 18.40 9.88
C GLY A 115 -8.94 17.27 9.12
N ALA A 116 -9.93 16.66 9.76
CA ALA A 116 -10.64 15.51 9.24
C ALA A 116 -11.27 15.76 7.85
N ASP A 117 -11.77 16.97 7.61
CA ASP A 117 -12.41 17.34 6.34
C ASP A 117 -11.39 17.46 5.21
N VAL A 118 -10.25 18.09 5.47
CA VAL A 118 -9.13 18.19 4.52
C VAL A 118 -8.60 16.81 4.15
N ARG A 119 -8.42 15.94 5.14
CA ARG A 119 -8.00 14.57 4.92
C ARG A 119 -8.97 13.82 4.00
N ARG A 120 -10.27 13.90 4.26
CA ARG A 120 -11.29 13.19 3.44
C ARG A 120 -11.32 13.65 2.00
N SER A 121 -11.17 14.96 1.77
CA SER A 121 -11.20 15.51 0.42
C SER A 121 -9.92 15.25 -0.37
N LEU A 122 -8.76 15.18 0.28
CA LEU A 122 -7.46 15.05 -0.38
C LEU A 122 -6.93 13.63 -0.50
N LEU A 123 -7.33 12.71 0.38
CA LEU A 123 -6.75 11.37 0.43
C LEU A 123 -6.88 10.63 -0.90
N ILE A 124 -8.09 10.58 -1.44
CA ILE A 124 -8.35 9.87 -2.70
C ILE A 124 -7.62 10.52 -3.89
N PRO A 125 -7.75 11.84 -4.14
CA PRO A 125 -7.04 12.49 -5.23
C PRO A 125 -5.51 12.33 -5.15
N VAL A 126 -4.93 12.49 -3.96
CA VAL A 126 -3.48 12.39 -3.77
C VAL A 126 -2.99 10.97 -4.03
N VAL A 127 -3.69 9.96 -3.52
CA VAL A 127 -3.33 8.55 -3.76
C VAL A 127 -3.46 8.19 -5.23
N CYS A 128 -4.52 8.64 -5.92
CA CYS A 128 -4.65 8.45 -7.36
C CYS A 128 -3.50 9.11 -8.14
N MET A 129 -3.13 10.34 -7.78
CA MET A 129 -2.00 11.03 -8.41
C MET A 129 -0.67 10.32 -8.13
N GLN A 130 -0.46 9.79 -6.92
CA GLN A 130 0.73 9.01 -6.58
C GLN A 130 0.80 7.71 -7.39
N THR A 131 -0.33 7.03 -7.59
CA THR A 131 -0.39 5.81 -8.41
C THR A 131 -0.02 6.10 -9.86
N ILE A 132 -0.54 7.19 -10.43
CA ILE A 132 -0.16 7.64 -11.78
C ILE A 132 1.33 8.03 -11.82
N ALA A 133 1.78 8.81 -10.85
CA ALA A 133 3.16 9.27 -10.78
C ALA A 133 4.16 8.11 -10.66
N ALA A 134 3.86 7.11 -9.83
CA ALA A 134 4.70 5.91 -9.68
C ALA A 134 4.80 5.08 -10.97
N ASN A 135 3.74 5.06 -11.77
CA ASN A 135 3.75 4.33 -13.05
C ASN A 135 4.41 5.12 -14.20
N LEU A 136 4.61 6.42 -14.03
CA LEU A 136 5.28 7.28 -15.00
C LEU A 136 6.78 7.43 -14.72
N GLY A 137 7.22 7.20 -13.49
CA GLY A 137 8.63 7.21 -13.07
C GLY A 137 9.25 5.83 -13.22
#